data_a1b48d4d159fe56766d07e48f4348bf7
#
_entry.id   a1b48d4d159fe56766d07e48f4348bf7
#
_cell.length_a   1.000
_cell.length_b   1.000
_cell.length_c   1.000
_cell.angle_alpha   90.00
_cell.angle_beta   90.00
_cell.angle_gamma   90.00
#
_symmetry.space_group_name_H-M   'P 1'
#
loop_
_entity.id
_entity.type
_entity.pdbx_description
1 polymer ?
#
loop_
_entity_poly.entity_id
_entity_poly.type
_entity_poly.pdbx_seq_one_letter_code
_entity_poly.pdbx_strand_id
1 'polypeptide(L)'
;ELQRWVATHPELDHSVANLARRMDLSPRHFSRLFRSEVGITPATWVEEARVSAARRFLEQGSEAPKQVAAHCGFADADTLRRAFARHVGVTPAEYRKRFAVIAAAP
;
A
#
# COMPACT_ATOMS: atom_id res chain seq x y z
N GLU A 1 -4.39 15.71 -5.44
CA GLU A 1 -4.60 15.77 -4.01
C GLU A 1 -3.93 14.58 -3.32
N LEU A 2 -4.05 14.51 -2.01
CA LEU A 2 -3.24 13.61 -1.20
C LEU A 2 -3.46 12.13 -1.53
N GLN A 3 -4.71 11.71 -1.67
CA GLN A 3 -5.02 10.30 -1.94
C GLN A 3 -4.43 9.84 -3.26
N ARG A 4 -4.57 10.66 -4.29
CA ARG A 4 -4.02 10.35 -5.61
C ARG A 4 -2.50 10.33 -5.56
N TRP A 5 -1.90 11.27 -4.85
CA TRP A 5 -0.45 11.33 -4.72
C TRP A 5 0.11 10.04 -4.13
N VAL A 6 -0.45 9.58 -3.01
CA VAL A 6 0.01 8.35 -2.37
C VAL A 6 -0.24 7.15 -3.27
N ALA A 7 -1.41 7.07 -3.89
CA ALA A 7 -1.76 5.94 -4.75
C ALA A 7 -0.84 5.83 -5.96
N THR A 8 -0.42 6.96 -6.53
CA THR A 8 0.44 6.95 -7.72
C THR A 8 1.92 6.92 -7.39
N HIS A 9 2.30 7.16 -6.13
CA HIS A 9 3.70 7.14 -5.71
C HIS A 9 3.86 6.32 -4.42
N PRO A 10 3.45 5.04 -4.43
CA PRO A 10 3.47 4.26 -3.18
C PRO A 10 4.87 4.02 -2.63
N GLU A 11 5.89 4.11 -3.49
CA GLU A 11 7.27 3.85 -3.11
C GLU A 11 7.91 4.99 -2.30
N LEU A 12 7.30 6.18 -2.29
CA LEU A 12 7.88 7.33 -1.61
C LEU A 12 7.65 7.27 -0.10
N ASP A 13 8.36 8.13 0.62
CA ASP A 13 8.22 8.25 2.06
C ASP A 13 6.92 8.98 2.41
N HIS A 14 5.93 8.23 2.87
CA HIS A 14 4.64 8.77 3.28
C HIS A 14 4.50 8.76 4.81
N SER A 15 5.56 9.17 5.50
CA SER A 15 5.50 9.38 6.95
C SER A 15 4.50 10.50 7.26
N VAL A 16 3.99 10.50 8.49
CA VAL A 16 3.09 11.56 8.95
C VAL A 16 3.74 12.93 8.75
N ALA A 17 5.03 13.04 9.04
CA ALA A 17 5.73 14.32 8.86
C ALA A 17 5.69 14.80 7.41
N ASN A 18 5.94 13.88 6.46
CA ASN A 18 5.93 14.26 5.04
C ASN A 18 4.53 14.58 4.53
N LEU A 19 3.54 13.80 4.94
CA LEU A 19 2.15 14.05 4.53
C LEU A 19 1.64 15.37 5.11
N ALA A 20 1.95 15.64 6.37
CA ALA A 20 1.56 16.89 7.02
C ALA A 20 2.19 18.09 6.33
N ARG A 21 3.46 17.97 5.94
CA ARG A 21 4.15 19.05 5.22
C ARG A 21 3.48 19.35 3.90
N ARG A 22 3.05 18.33 3.17
CA ARG A 22 2.34 18.54 1.90
C ARG A 22 1.01 19.26 2.10
N MET A 23 0.39 19.09 3.25
CA MET A 23 -0.88 19.74 3.58
C MET A 23 -0.69 21.06 4.31
N ASP A 24 0.58 21.44 4.55
CA ASP A 24 0.93 22.68 5.26
C ASP A 24 0.36 22.68 6.70
N LEU A 25 0.43 21.53 7.34
CA LEU A 25 -0.06 21.33 8.70
C LEU A 25 1.04 20.74 9.58
N SER A 26 0.92 20.92 10.89
CA SER A 26 1.80 20.21 11.83
C SER A 26 1.45 18.72 11.80
N PRO A 27 2.41 17.82 12.13
CA PRO A 27 2.11 16.39 12.17
C PRO A 27 0.95 16.05 13.09
N ARG A 28 0.88 16.69 14.26
CA ARG A 28 -0.19 16.42 15.21
C ARG A 28 -1.55 16.85 14.68
N HIS A 29 -1.63 18.06 14.10
CA HIS A 29 -2.87 18.56 13.51
C HIS A 29 -3.31 17.68 12.34
N PHE A 30 -2.36 17.33 11.48
CA PHE A 30 -2.65 16.45 10.34
C PHE A 30 -3.21 15.10 10.80
N SER A 31 -2.57 14.45 11.77
CA SER A 31 -3.02 13.13 12.25
C SER A 31 -4.42 13.19 12.82
N ARG A 32 -4.72 14.21 13.63
CA ARG A 32 -6.05 14.35 14.22
C ARG A 32 -7.11 14.61 13.18
N LEU A 33 -6.82 15.53 12.28
CA LEU A 33 -7.76 15.88 11.21
C LEU A 33 -8.01 14.68 10.30
N PHE A 34 -6.94 13.99 9.90
CA PHE A 34 -7.03 12.83 9.02
C PHE A 34 -7.90 11.73 9.66
N ARG A 35 -7.61 11.39 10.92
CA ARG A 35 -8.38 10.36 11.60
C ARG A 35 -9.85 10.75 11.76
N SER A 36 -10.11 12.02 12.03
CA SER A 36 -11.47 12.52 12.16
C SER A 36 -12.25 12.42 10.85
N GLU A 37 -11.59 12.75 9.73
CA GLU A 37 -12.25 12.79 8.42
C GLU A 37 -12.31 11.43 7.74
N VAL A 38 -11.28 10.60 7.90
CA VAL A 38 -11.15 9.33 7.17
C VAL A 38 -11.53 8.13 8.04
N GLY A 39 -11.42 8.24 9.35
CA GLY A 39 -11.82 7.18 10.27
C GLY A 39 -10.71 6.21 10.65
N ILE A 40 -9.56 6.26 9.99
CA ILE A 40 -8.40 5.43 10.31
C ILE A 40 -7.16 6.31 10.38
N THR A 41 -6.07 5.75 10.93
CA THR A 41 -4.82 6.51 11.03
C THR A 41 -4.17 6.68 9.67
N PRO A 42 -3.36 7.73 9.47
CA PRO A 42 -2.62 7.89 8.22
C PRO A 42 -1.74 6.68 7.90
N ALA A 43 -1.09 6.08 8.91
CA ALA A 43 -0.23 4.92 8.68
C ALA A 43 -1.00 3.73 8.13
N THR A 44 -2.18 3.45 8.69
CA THR A 44 -3.03 2.36 8.20
C THR A 44 -3.49 2.64 6.78
N TRP A 45 -3.88 3.87 6.52
CA TRP A 45 -4.34 4.26 5.19
C TRP A 45 -3.24 4.12 4.13
N VAL A 46 -2.01 4.54 4.46
CA VAL A 46 -0.87 4.39 3.56
C VAL A 46 -0.58 2.90 3.31
N GLU A 47 -0.64 2.07 4.36
CA GLU A 47 -0.41 0.63 4.21
C GLU A 47 -1.45 0.02 3.28
N GLU A 48 -2.72 0.40 3.42
CA GLU A 48 -3.77 -0.08 2.52
C GLU A 48 -3.50 0.34 1.06
N ALA A 49 -3.05 1.56 0.85
CA ALA A 49 -2.73 2.05 -0.49
C ALA A 49 -1.58 1.25 -1.10
N ARG A 50 -0.56 0.94 -0.29
CA ARG A 50 0.58 0.14 -0.74
C ARG A 50 0.18 -1.30 -1.05
N VAL A 51 -0.70 -1.88 -0.25
CA VAL A 51 -1.23 -3.22 -0.52
C VAL A 51 -2.04 -3.22 -1.82
N SER A 52 -2.84 -2.19 -2.06
CA SER A 52 -3.58 -2.08 -3.32
C SER A 52 -2.64 -2.01 -4.52
N ALA A 53 -1.54 -1.27 -4.39
CA ALA A 53 -0.53 -1.22 -5.45
C ALA A 53 0.09 -2.60 -5.68
N ALA A 54 0.38 -3.33 -4.59
CA ALA A 54 0.95 -4.68 -4.69
C ALA A 54 0.02 -5.62 -5.42
N ARG A 55 -1.29 -5.53 -5.16
CA ARG A 55 -2.27 -6.36 -5.89
C ARG A 55 -2.16 -6.16 -7.39
N ARG A 56 -2.05 -4.92 -7.84
CA ARG A 56 -1.93 -4.63 -9.27
C ARG A 56 -0.66 -5.24 -9.86
N PHE A 57 0.47 -5.15 -9.16
CA PHE A 57 1.71 -5.77 -9.63
C PHE A 57 1.59 -7.30 -9.70
N LEU A 58 0.95 -7.91 -8.70
CA LEU A 58 0.79 -9.35 -8.66
C LEU A 58 -0.16 -9.86 -9.75
N GLU A 59 -1.13 -9.04 -10.14
CA GLU A 59 -2.10 -9.39 -11.18
C GLU A 59 -1.51 -9.27 -12.57
N GLN A 60 -0.58 -8.35 -12.78
CA GLN A 60 -0.13 -7.98 -14.12
C GLN A 60 1.24 -8.51 -14.48
N GLY A 61 2.05 -8.91 -13.51
CA GLY A 61 3.44 -9.21 -13.77
C GLY A 61 3.93 -10.48 -13.10
N SER A 62 5.21 -10.76 -13.34
CA SER A 62 5.88 -11.91 -12.78
C SER A 62 7.07 -11.49 -11.92
N GLU A 63 7.11 -10.25 -11.47
CA GLU A 63 8.21 -9.74 -10.66
C GLU A 63 8.33 -10.50 -9.36
N ALA A 64 9.57 -10.65 -8.88
CA ALA A 64 9.84 -11.31 -7.61
C ALA A 64 9.25 -10.52 -6.45
N PRO A 65 8.89 -11.17 -5.33
CA PRO A 65 8.33 -10.47 -4.18
C PRO A 65 9.17 -9.30 -3.68
N LYS A 66 10.49 -9.44 -3.74
CA LYS A 66 11.39 -8.37 -3.33
C LYS A 66 11.21 -7.11 -4.19
N GLN A 67 11.03 -7.31 -5.49
CA GLN A 67 10.82 -6.20 -6.42
C GLN A 67 9.46 -5.56 -6.23
N VAL A 68 8.43 -6.38 -6.04
CA VAL A 68 7.08 -5.86 -5.76
C VAL A 68 7.09 -5.04 -4.48
N ALA A 69 7.76 -5.52 -3.44
CA ALA A 69 7.87 -4.80 -2.17
C ALA A 69 8.51 -3.42 -2.38
N ALA A 70 9.62 -3.37 -3.12
CA ALA A 70 10.31 -2.11 -3.38
C ALA A 70 9.44 -1.13 -4.17
N HIS A 71 8.77 -1.59 -5.20
CA HIS A 71 7.89 -0.75 -6.02
C HIS A 71 6.72 -0.18 -5.22
N CYS A 72 6.27 -0.90 -4.20
CA CYS A 72 5.08 -0.51 -3.45
C CYS A 72 5.41 0.20 -2.13
N GLY A 73 6.70 0.41 -1.83
CA GLY A 73 7.10 1.17 -0.65
C GLY A 73 7.28 0.34 0.62
N PHE A 74 7.33 -0.99 0.51
CA PHE A 74 7.61 -1.84 1.65
C PHE A 74 9.12 -2.02 1.80
N ALA A 75 9.59 -2.12 3.05
CA ALA A 75 11.02 -2.23 3.34
C ALA A 75 11.62 -3.51 2.75
N ASP A 76 10.86 -4.61 2.77
CA ASP A 76 11.33 -5.90 2.26
C ASP A 76 10.14 -6.80 1.94
N ALA A 77 10.44 -7.96 1.36
CA ALA A 77 9.41 -8.91 0.96
C ALA A 77 8.61 -9.44 2.15
N ASP A 78 9.25 -9.60 3.31
CA ASP A 78 8.56 -10.11 4.49
C ASP A 78 7.55 -9.09 5.03
N THR A 79 7.92 -7.81 5.02
CA THR A 79 7.01 -6.75 5.43
C THR A 79 5.79 -6.71 4.50
N LEU A 80 6.02 -6.81 3.19
CA LEU A 80 4.93 -6.91 2.22
C LEU A 80 4.05 -8.12 2.51
N ARG A 81 4.65 -9.28 2.72
CA ARG A 81 3.91 -10.52 2.96
C ARG A 81 2.96 -10.37 4.15
N ARG A 82 3.47 -9.84 5.27
CA ARG A 82 2.66 -9.68 6.47
C ARG A 82 1.53 -8.68 6.29
N ALA A 83 1.83 -7.54 5.71
CA ALA A 83 0.81 -6.51 5.46
C ALA A 83 -0.25 -7.02 4.49
N PHE A 84 0.18 -7.67 3.42
CA PHE A 84 -0.72 -8.19 2.40
C PHE A 84 -1.66 -9.25 3.00
N ALA A 85 -1.12 -10.19 3.77
CA ALA A 85 -1.94 -11.22 4.41
C ALA A 85 -2.95 -10.61 5.38
N ARG A 86 -2.54 -9.57 6.10
CA ARG A 86 -3.43 -8.89 7.05
C ARG A 86 -4.60 -8.20 6.36
N HIS A 87 -4.35 -7.57 5.24
CA HIS A 87 -5.39 -6.80 4.53
C HIS A 87 -6.19 -7.63 3.52
N VAL A 88 -5.58 -8.63 2.90
CA VAL A 88 -6.20 -9.40 1.82
C VAL A 88 -6.63 -10.79 2.27
N GLY A 89 -5.99 -11.32 3.30
CA GLY A 89 -6.34 -12.63 3.85
C GLY A 89 -5.54 -13.78 3.26
N VAL A 90 -4.69 -13.53 2.26
CA VAL A 90 -3.79 -14.54 1.69
C VAL A 90 -2.44 -13.89 1.44
N THR A 91 -1.41 -14.70 1.22
CA THR A 91 -0.07 -14.19 0.92
C THR A 91 -0.01 -13.68 -0.52
N PRO A 92 0.98 -12.82 -0.84
CA PRO A 92 1.16 -12.39 -2.23
C PRO A 92 1.34 -13.54 -3.21
N ALA A 93 2.08 -14.59 -2.81
CA ALA A 93 2.28 -15.74 -3.68
C ALA A 93 0.97 -16.49 -3.95
N GLU A 94 0.17 -16.67 -2.89
CA GLU A 94 -1.15 -17.29 -3.04
C GLU A 94 -2.08 -16.45 -3.91
N TYR A 95 -2.04 -15.14 -3.71
CA TYR A 95 -2.88 -14.23 -4.47
C TYR A 95 -2.53 -14.28 -5.97
N ARG A 96 -1.23 -14.22 -6.28
CA ARG A 96 -0.77 -14.29 -7.68
C ARG A 96 -1.22 -15.59 -8.33
N LYS A 97 -1.08 -16.71 -7.62
CA LYS A 97 -1.47 -18.02 -8.13
C LYS A 97 -2.98 -18.10 -8.36
N ARG A 98 -3.78 -17.62 -7.42
CA ARG A 98 -5.24 -17.63 -7.55
C ARG A 98 -5.70 -16.73 -8.69
N PHE A 99 -5.10 -15.55 -8.79
CA PHE A 99 -5.46 -14.63 -9.86
C PHE A 99 -5.12 -15.20 -11.25
N ALA A 100 -3.98 -15.88 -11.38
CA ALA A 100 -3.58 -16.48 -12.64
C ALA A 100 -4.60 -17.55 -13.09
N VAL A 101 -5.10 -18.36 -12.14
CA VAL A 101 -6.13 -19.35 -12.43
C VAL A 101 -7.42 -18.69 -12.91
N ILE A 102 -7.85 -17.65 -12.22
CA ILE A 102 -9.06 -16.90 -12.58
C ILE A 102 -8.91 -16.26 -13.97
N ALA A 103 -7.76 -15.64 -14.22
CA ALA A 103 -7.51 -14.95 -15.48
C ALA A 103 -7.42 -15.91 -16.67
N ALA A 104 -7.05 -17.18 -16.42
CA ALA A 104 -6.94 -18.19 -17.45
C ALA A 104 -8.26 -18.92 -17.71
N ALA A 105 -9.28 -18.67 -16.87
CA ALA A 105 -10.58 -19.32 -17.04
C ALA A 105 -11.25 -18.87 -18.34
N PRO A 106 -11.92 -19.81 -19.06
CA PRO A 106 -12.62 -19.45 -20.30
C PRO A 106 -13.82 -18.55 -20.06
#